data_74c19931e7082a15ece419aa5a3e2ddb
#
_entry.id   74c19931e7082a15ece419aa5a3e2ddb
#
_cell.length_a   1.000
_cell.length_b   1.000
_cell.length_c   1.000
_cell.angle_alpha   90.00
_cell.angle_beta   90.00
_cell.angle_gamma   90.00
#
_symmetry.space_group_name_H-M   'P 1'
#
loop_
_entity.id
_entity.type
_entity.pdbx_description
1 polymer ?
#
loop_
_entity_poly.entity_id
_entity_poly.type
_entity_poly.pdbx_seq_one_letter_code
_entity_poly.pdbx_strand_id
1 'polypeptide(L)'
;VPAADGAVELRVDGTAQTAWLEDVHAALARLWDAAPEVPDLDRLRFETAVIEIATNVVRHTVPVGDGPVRASVRLRADPARLEAELTDDGAPVRVDLDPAPVDDFAESGRGIALVLRAVDSLSLAREDGRNTWRLARHRSA
;
A
#
# COMPACT_ATOMS: atom_id res chain seq x y z
N VAL A 1 -7.53 -9.40 15.17
CA VAL A 1 -7.43 -9.31 16.63
C VAL A 1 -6.86 -7.96 17.01
N PRO A 2 -7.51 -7.21 17.89
CA PRO A 2 -6.97 -5.92 18.31
C PRO A 2 -5.66 -6.11 19.09
N ALA A 3 -4.66 -5.31 18.77
CA ALA A 3 -3.44 -5.26 19.54
C ALA A 3 -3.69 -4.56 20.90
N ALA A 4 -2.77 -4.73 21.85
CA ALA A 4 -2.93 -4.18 23.20
C ALA A 4 -3.05 -2.63 23.22
N ASP A 5 -2.58 -1.95 22.18
CA ASP A 5 -2.66 -0.48 22.04
C ASP A 5 -3.94 -0.01 21.32
N GLY A 6 -4.89 -0.91 21.10
CA GLY A 6 -6.13 -0.61 20.39
C GLY A 6 -5.98 -0.64 18.86
N ALA A 7 -4.85 -1.08 18.34
CA ALA A 7 -4.64 -1.19 16.91
C ALA A 7 -5.26 -2.46 16.34
N VAL A 8 -5.68 -2.37 15.08
CA VAL A 8 -6.10 -3.53 14.28
C VAL A 8 -5.02 -3.74 13.22
N GLU A 9 -4.53 -4.97 13.11
CA GLU A 9 -3.56 -5.35 12.09
C GLU A 9 -4.09 -6.51 11.26
N LEU A 10 -3.85 -6.43 9.94
CA LEU A 10 -4.16 -7.49 8.99
C LEU A 10 -2.96 -7.69 8.06
N ARG A 11 -2.76 -8.92 7.63
CA ARG A 11 -1.69 -9.27 6.70
C ARG A 11 -2.20 -10.17 5.60
N VAL A 12 -1.77 -9.90 4.36
CA VAL A 12 -2.12 -10.70 3.19
C VAL A 12 -0.85 -11.02 2.42
N ASP A 13 -0.51 -12.30 2.34
CA ASP A 13 0.64 -12.78 1.58
C ASP A 13 0.17 -13.52 0.33
N GLY A 14 0.95 -13.46 -0.74
CA GLY A 14 0.63 -14.16 -1.97
C GLY A 14 1.68 -13.92 -3.05
N THR A 15 1.33 -14.26 -4.28
CA THR A 15 2.12 -13.90 -5.45
C THR A 15 1.56 -12.63 -6.08
N ALA A 16 2.42 -11.82 -6.70
CA ALA A 16 2.04 -10.53 -7.29
C ALA A 16 1.20 -10.73 -8.55
N GLN A 17 -0.07 -11.00 -8.38
CA GLN A 17 -1.05 -11.20 -9.45
C GLN A 17 -2.44 -10.77 -8.99
N THR A 18 -3.41 -10.82 -9.91
CA THR A 18 -4.77 -10.33 -9.69
C THR A 18 -5.43 -10.93 -8.44
N ALA A 19 -5.22 -12.22 -8.16
CA ALA A 19 -5.81 -12.86 -6.98
C ALA A 19 -5.34 -12.20 -5.68
N TRP A 20 -4.06 -11.80 -5.61
CA TRP A 20 -3.53 -11.08 -4.45
C TRP A 20 -4.16 -9.69 -4.32
N LEU A 21 -4.38 -8.98 -5.44
CA LEU A 21 -5.09 -7.69 -5.41
C LEU A 21 -6.50 -7.84 -4.85
N GLU A 22 -7.21 -8.89 -5.23
CA GLU A 22 -8.54 -9.17 -4.69
C GLU A 22 -8.50 -9.42 -3.18
N ASP A 23 -7.48 -10.15 -2.72
CA ASP A 23 -7.28 -10.41 -1.29
C ASP A 23 -6.93 -9.12 -0.54
N VAL A 24 -6.19 -8.19 -1.15
CA VAL A 24 -5.89 -6.88 -0.56
C VAL A 24 -7.17 -6.07 -0.40
N HIS A 25 -8.05 -6.05 -1.42
CA HIS A 25 -9.35 -5.40 -1.32
C HIS A 25 -10.19 -5.99 -0.18
N ALA A 26 -10.23 -7.31 -0.06
CA ALA A 26 -10.97 -7.98 1.01
C ALA A 26 -10.41 -7.65 2.38
N ALA A 27 -9.09 -7.54 2.51
CA ALA A 27 -8.43 -7.16 3.76
C ALA A 27 -8.77 -5.73 4.16
N LEU A 28 -8.82 -4.79 3.20
CA LEU A 28 -9.23 -3.41 3.48
C LEU A 28 -10.67 -3.36 3.99
N ALA A 29 -11.57 -4.13 3.39
CA ALA A 29 -12.95 -4.21 3.88
C ALA A 29 -13.02 -4.73 5.33
N ARG A 30 -12.22 -5.76 5.64
CA ARG A 30 -12.14 -6.28 7.02
C ARG A 30 -11.53 -5.26 7.99
N LEU A 31 -10.57 -4.47 7.53
CA LEU A 31 -9.99 -3.40 8.34
C LEU A 31 -11.05 -2.40 8.77
N TRP A 32 -11.92 -1.99 7.84
CA TRP A 32 -12.98 -1.04 8.14
C TRP A 32 -14.06 -1.64 9.04
N ASP A 33 -14.36 -2.93 8.88
CA ASP A 33 -15.27 -3.62 9.79
C ASP A 33 -14.72 -3.67 11.22
N ALA A 34 -13.42 -3.83 11.37
CA ALA A 34 -12.76 -3.89 12.67
C ALA A 34 -12.45 -2.50 13.26
N ALA A 35 -12.44 -1.46 12.43
CA ALA A 35 -12.19 -0.09 12.84
C ALA A 35 -13.29 0.83 12.29
N PRO A 36 -14.54 0.64 12.72
CA PRO A 36 -15.70 1.33 12.12
C PRO A 36 -15.72 2.83 12.40
N GLU A 37 -14.96 3.29 13.39
CA GLU A 37 -14.87 4.71 13.75
C GLU A 37 -14.00 5.54 12.81
N VAL A 38 -13.24 4.91 11.89
CA VAL A 38 -12.43 5.65 10.92
C VAL A 38 -13.33 6.45 9.98
N PRO A 39 -13.14 7.77 9.84
CA PRO A 39 -13.95 8.58 8.95
C PRO A 39 -13.91 8.12 7.50
N ASP A 40 -15.02 8.27 6.79
CA ASP A 40 -15.17 7.80 5.41
C ASP A 40 -14.11 8.37 4.47
N LEU A 41 -13.75 9.63 4.62
CA LEU A 41 -12.73 10.26 3.77
C LEU A 41 -11.36 9.63 4.00
N ASP A 42 -11.02 9.33 5.25
CA ASP A 42 -9.76 8.65 5.57
C ASP A 42 -9.72 7.26 4.99
N ARG A 43 -10.83 6.51 5.08
CA ARG A 43 -10.94 5.18 4.47
C ARG A 43 -10.71 5.24 2.97
N LEU A 44 -11.44 6.14 2.30
CA LEU A 44 -11.36 6.28 0.84
C LEU A 44 -9.93 6.60 0.38
N ARG A 45 -9.30 7.58 1.00
CA ARG A 45 -7.95 8.00 0.62
C ARG A 45 -6.90 6.95 0.91
N PHE A 46 -6.96 6.33 2.08
CA PHE A 46 -6.04 5.27 2.45
C PHE A 46 -6.19 4.05 1.53
N GLU A 47 -7.42 3.61 1.30
CA GLU A 47 -7.70 2.48 0.42
C GLU A 47 -7.22 2.75 -0.99
N THR A 48 -7.50 3.93 -1.54
CA THR A 48 -7.02 4.32 -2.86
C THR A 48 -5.50 4.23 -2.93
N ALA A 49 -4.79 4.75 -1.92
CA ALA A 49 -3.33 4.72 -1.89
C ALA A 49 -2.79 3.29 -1.83
N VAL A 50 -3.34 2.44 -0.97
CA VAL A 50 -2.90 1.05 -0.85
C VAL A 50 -3.10 0.30 -2.17
N ILE A 51 -4.27 0.44 -2.79
CA ILE A 51 -4.58 -0.24 -4.04
C ILE A 51 -3.69 0.25 -5.19
N GLU A 52 -3.37 1.53 -5.24
CA GLU A 52 -2.45 2.05 -6.26
C GLU A 52 -1.06 1.44 -6.12
N ILE A 53 -0.52 1.37 -4.91
CA ILE A 53 0.79 0.74 -4.70
C ILE A 53 0.74 -0.76 -4.98
N ALA A 54 -0.30 -1.46 -4.50
CA ALA A 54 -0.46 -2.89 -4.77
C ALA A 54 -0.57 -3.18 -6.27
N THR A 55 -1.29 -2.34 -7.01
CA THR A 55 -1.42 -2.45 -8.46
C THR A 55 -0.06 -2.25 -9.14
N ASN A 56 0.73 -1.28 -8.68
CA ASN A 56 2.08 -1.07 -9.19
C ASN A 56 2.96 -2.29 -8.96
N VAL A 57 2.87 -2.92 -7.81
CA VAL A 57 3.61 -4.16 -7.52
C VAL A 57 3.25 -5.24 -8.53
N VAL A 58 1.97 -5.45 -8.78
CA VAL A 58 1.50 -6.48 -9.72
C VAL A 58 1.91 -6.18 -11.16
N ARG A 59 1.81 -4.91 -11.59
CA ARG A 59 2.03 -4.53 -12.99
C ARG A 59 3.49 -4.34 -13.36
N HIS A 60 4.31 -3.86 -12.44
CA HIS A 60 5.64 -3.35 -12.79
C HIS A 60 6.79 -4.10 -12.17
N THR A 61 6.55 -4.96 -11.18
CA THR A 61 7.62 -5.69 -10.53
C THR A 61 8.07 -6.87 -11.39
N VAL A 62 9.37 -6.97 -11.60
CA VAL A 62 9.98 -8.01 -12.42
C VAL A 62 10.60 -9.08 -11.53
N PRO A 63 10.38 -10.38 -11.80
CA PRO A 63 11.01 -11.44 -11.03
C PRO A 63 12.53 -11.38 -11.11
N VAL A 64 13.22 -11.69 -10.01
CA VAL A 64 14.67 -11.81 -9.99
C VAL A 64 15.12 -13.18 -10.47
N GLY A 65 14.32 -14.22 -10.21
CA GLY A 65 14.61 -15.60 -10.57
C GLY A 65 13.52 -16.21 -11.44
N ASP A 66 13.47 -17.54 -11.49
CA ASP A 66 12.52 -18.27 -12.32
C ASP A 66 11.13 -18.38 -11.72
N GLY A 67 10.99 -18.09 -10.43
CA GLY A 67 9.71 -18.16 -9.74
C GLY A 67 8.91 -16.86 -9.83
N PRO A 68 7.63 -16.88 -9.44
CA PRO A 68 6.82 -15.67 -9.41
C PRO A 68 7.28 -14.70 -8.33
N VAL A 69 6.97 -13.43 -8.50
CA VAL A 69 7.20 -12.41 -7.46
C VAL A 69 6.25 -12.68 -6.30
N ARG A 70 6.81 -12.77 -5.11
CA ARG A 70 6.01 -12.89 -3.88
C ARG A 70 5.76 -11.50 -3.32
N ALA A 71 4.55 -11.30 -2.84
CA ALA A 71 4.13 -10.01 -2.32
C ALA A 71 3.40 -10.18 -1.00
N SER A 72 3.49 -9.16 -0.16
CA SER A 72 2.71 -9.10 1.06
C SER A 72 2.26 -7.68 1.35
N VAL A 73 1.15 -7.56 2.06
CA VAL A 73 0.69 -6.29 2.59
C VAL A 73 0.38 -6.46 4.07
N ARG A 74 0.80 -5.48 4.86
CA ARG A 74 0.41 -5.37 6.26
C ARG A 74 -0.34 -4.05 6.41
N LEU A 75 -1.55 -4.14 6.94
CA LEU A 75 -2.42 -2.99 7.20
C LEU A 75 -2.56 -2.81 8.70
N ARG A 76 -2.50 -1.55 9.16
CA ARG A 76 -2.67 -1.22 10.56
C ARG A 76 -3.54 0.02 10.70
N ALA A 77 -4.52 -0.06 11.58
CA ALA A 77 -5.33 1.10 11.99
C ALA A 77 -5.23 1.24 13.51
N ASP A 78 -4.70 2.36 13.99
CA ASP A 78 -4.71 2.70 15.40
C ASP A 78 -5.53 3.98 15.61
N PRO A 79 -5.73 4.45 16.87
CA PRO A 79 -6.54 5.66 17.09
C PRO A 79 -6.01 6.92 16.40
N ALA A 80 -4.72 7.00 16.10
CA ALA A 80 -4.08 8.19 15.54
C ALA A 80 -3.90 8.13 14.03
N ARG A 81 -3.65 6.93 13.44
CA ARG A 81 -3.30 6.84 12.03
C ARG A 81 -3.55 5.47 11.40
N LEU A 82 -3.54 5.49 10.09
CA LEU A 82 -3.61 4.32 9.23
C LEU A 82 -2.24 4.12 8.60
N GLU A 83 -1.75 2.89 8.60
CA GLU A 83 -0.44 2.54 8.05
C GLU A 83 -0.54 1.31 7.16
N ALA A 84 0.26 1.29 6.11
CA ALA A 84 0.41 0.10 5.26
C ALA A 84 1.88 -0.10 4.93
N GLU A 85 2.27 -1.37 4.88
CA GLU A 85 3.58 -1.79 4.40
C GLU A 85 3.36 -2.85 3.33
N LEU A 86 3.87 -2.58 2.12
CA LEU A 86 3.77 -3.51 0.99
C LEU A 86 5.18 -3.93 0.62
N THR A 87 5.39 -5.24 0.55
CA THR A 87 6.72 -5.82 0.30
C THR A 87 6.65 -6.80 -0.86
N ASP A 88 7.66 -6.79 -1.73
CA ASP A 88 7.81 -7.79 -2.77
C ASP A 88 9.28 -8.21 -2.91
N ASP A 89 9.52 -9.40 -3.45
CA ASP A 89 10.87 -9.94 -3.66
C ASP A 89 11.34 -9.82 -5.10
N GLY A 90 10.74 -8.93 -5.87
CA GLY A 90 11.14 -8.67 -7.25
C GLY A 90 12.42 -7.85 -7.36
N ALA A 91 12.78 -7.53 -8.59
CA ALA A 91 13.93 -6.69 -8.88
C ALA A 91 13.75 -5.29 -8.28
N PRO A 92 14.87 -4.58 -8.00
CA PRO A 92 14.78 -3.22 -7.46
C PRO A 92 13.93 -2.32 -8.33
N VAL A 93 13.06 -1.53 -7.70
CA VAL A 93 12.20 -0.54 -8.34
C VAL A 93 12.69 0.84 -7.98
N ARG A 94 12.73 1.73 -8.96
CA ARG A 94 13.05 3.14 -8.74
C ARG A 94 11.84 3.98 -9.10
N VAL A 95 11.41 4.81 -8.16
CA VAL A 95 10.29 5.71 -8.34
C VAL A 95 10.68 7.07 -7.78
N ASP A 96 10.33 8.12 -8.52
CA ASP A 96 10.51 9.49 -8.04
C ASP A 96 9.38 9.84 -7.08
N LEU A 97 9.71 10.00 -5.81
CA LEU A 97 8.74 10.37 -4.77
C LEU A 97 8.71 11.87 -4.50
N ASP A 98 9.46 12.66 -5.27
CA ASP A 98 9.39 14.13 -5.25
C ASP A 98 8.95 14.60 -6.64
N PRO A 99 7.66 14.45 -6.96
CA PRO A 99 7.21 14.62 -8.33
C PRO A 99 7.17 16.09 -8.74
N ALA A 100 7.81 16.37 -9.87
CA ALA A 100 7.47 17.54 -10.66
C ALA A 100 6.00 17.41 -11.14
N PRO A 101 5.34 18.51 -11.54
CA PRO A 101 3.99 18.42 -12.07
C PRO A 101 3.93 17.38 -13.18
N VAL A 102 3.03 16.39 -13.01
CA VAL A 102 2.88 15.30 -13.95
C VAL A 102 2.14 15.82 -15.19
N ASP A 103 2.66 15.50 -16.36
CA ASP A 103 1.96 15.74 -17.62
C ASP A 103 0.68 14.91 -17.61
N ASP A 104 -0.46 15.54 -17.98
CA ASP A 104 -1.75 14.87 -18.01
C ASP A 104 -1.79 13.64 -18.92
N PHE A 105 -0.85 13.53 -19.85
CA PHE A 105 -0.74 12.40 -20.75
C PHE A 105 0.21 11.29 -20.27
N ALA A 106 0.93 11.50 -19.18
CA ALA A 106 1.84 10.50 -18.63
C ALA A 106 1.07 9.52 -17.75
N GLU A 107 0.89 8.29 -18.22
CA GLU A 107 0.26 7.24 -17.40
C GLU A 107 1.13 6.83 -16.22
N SER A 108 2.45 6.76 -16.43
CA SER A 108 3.39 6.47 -15.35
C SER A 108 3.57 7.70 -14.49
N GLY A 109 3.41 7.55 -13.17
CA GLY A 109 3.56 8.62 -12.21
C GLY A 109 2.25 9.23 -11.71
N ARG A 110 1.13 9.05 -12.42
CA ARG A 110 -0.17 9.51 -11.95
C ARG A 110 -0.58 8.79 -10.67
N GLY A 111 -0.36 7.48 -10.60
CA GLY A 111 -0.67 6.69 -9.42
C GLY A 111 0.10 7.17 -8.21
N ILE A 112 1.40 7.43 -8.35
CA ILE A 112 2.24 7.93 -7.26
C ILE A 112 1.81 9.33 -6.83
N ALA A 113 1.51 10.22 -7.79
CA ALA A 113 1.01 11.56 -7.47
C ALA A 113 -0.30 11.51 -6.68
N LEU A 114 -1.19 10.58 -7.05
CA LEU A 114 -2.44 10.36 -6.34
C LEU A 114 -2.19 9.87 -4.91
N VAL A 115 -1.28 8.92 -4.74
CA VAL A 115 -0.90 8.40 -3.41
C VAL A 115 -0.34 9.53 -2.54
N LEU A 116 0.57 10.34 -3.08
CA LEU A 116 1.18 11.44 -2.33
C LEU A 116 0.16 12.48 -1.86
N ARG A 117 -0.94 12.64 -2.57
CA ARG A 117 -2.04 13.53 -2.14
C ARG A 117 -2.94 12.87 -1.10
N ALA A 118 -3.00 11.55 -1.08
CA ALA A 118 -3.92 10.79 -0.24
C ALA A 118 -3.35 10.43 1.13
N VAL A 119 -2.02 10.47 1.29
CA VAL A 119 -1.35 10.07 2.53
C VAL A 119 -0.38 11.14 3.00
N ASP A 120 0.01 11.05 4.27
CA ASP A 120 0.95 12.01 4.88
C ASP A 120 2.40 11.64 4.61
N SER A 121 2.68 10.36 4.42
CA SER A 121 4.02 9.89 4.11
C SER A 121 4.00 8.68 3.20
N LEU A 122 4.98 8.60 2.32
CA LEU A 122 5.21 7.47 1.42
C LEU A 122 6.71 7.30 1.27
N SER A 123 7.20 6.09 1.44
CA SER A 123 8.60 5.76 1.20
C SER A 123 8.74 4.43 0.49
N LEU A 124 9.84 4.29 -0.24
CA LEU A 124 10.24 3.04 -0.88
C LEU A 124 11.68 2.76 -0.51
N ALA A 125 11.93 1.58 0.03
CA ALA A 125 13.27 1.15 0.42
C ALA A 125 13.59 -0.22 -0.17
N ARG A 126 14.87 -0.46 -0.43
CA ARG A 126 15.35 -1.79 -0.79
C ARG A 126 16.02 -2.39 0.43
N GLU A 127 15.40 -3.39 1.04
CA GLU A 127 15.84 -4.01 2.28
C GLU A 127 15.84 -5.54 2.12
N ASP A 128 16.95 -6.18 2.44
CA ASP A 128 17.07 -7.65 2.46
C ASP A 128 16.58 -8.34 1.17
N GLY A 129 16.92 -7.75 0.02
CA GLY A 129 16.50 -8.29 -1.28
C GLY A 129 15.04 -8.07 -1.63
N ARG A 130 14.38 -7.11 -0.97
CA ARG A 130 12.96 -6.82 -1.16
C ARG A 130 12.72 -5.33 -1.36
N ASN A 131 11.71 -5.02 -2.16
CA ASN A 131 11.16 -3.67 -2.23
C ASN A 131 10.13 -3.52 -1.12
N THR A 132 10.25 -2.46 -0.33
CA THR A 132 9.32 -2.20 0.77
C THR A 132 8.75 -0.79 0.63
N TRP A 133 7.45 -0.73 0.41
CA TRP A 133 6.69 0.51 0.39
C TRP A 133 6.07 0.70 1.76
N ARG A 134 6.21 1.91 2.31
CA ARG A 134 5.53 2.28 3.57
C ARG A 134 4.75 3.54 3.35
N LEU A 135 3.49 3.53 3.77
CA LEU A 135 2.65 4.70 3.71
C LEU A 135 1.88 4.88 5.00
N ALA A 136 1.58 6.12 5.33
CA ALA A 136 0.84 6.46 6.54
C ALA A 136 -0.05 7.67 6.30
N ARG A 137 -1.24 7.62 6.91
CA ARG A 137 -2.20 8.72 6.92
C ARG A 137 -2.66 8.99 8.33
N HIS A 138 -2.53 10.23 8.80
CA HIS A 138 -3.11 10.64 10.08
C HIS A 138 -4.63 10.65 9.96
N ARG A 139 -5.29 10.15 11.00
CA ARG A 139 -6.75 10.13 11.02
C ARG A 139 -7.28 11.52 11.35
N SER A 140 -8.33 11.89 10.66
CA SER A 140 -9.08 13.10 10.96
C SER A 140 -9.79 12.96 12.31
N ALA A 141 -9.91 14.05 13.01
CA ALA A 141 -10.59 14.07 14.31
C ALA A 141 -12.10 13.82 14.14
#